data_c9e0ea552e4528089667a824cd246b1b
#
_entry.id   c9e0ea552e4528089667a824cd246b1b
#
_cell.length_a   1.000
_cell.length_b   1.000
_cell.length_c   1.000
_cell.angle_alpha   90.00
_cell.angle_beta   90.00
_cell.angle_gamma   90.00
#
_symmetry.space_group_name_H-M   'P 1'
#
loop_
_entity.id
_entity.type
_entity.pdbx_description
1 polymer ?
#
loop_
_entity_poly.entity_id
_entity_poly.type
_entity_poly.pdbx_seq_one_letter_code
_entity_poly.pdbx_strand_id
1 'polypeptide(L)'
;RRSSDLMGVCMVLAFASCKSSESAYKKAYEKAKQQELAEPQVEAPVEVTPVVAAPVTTPKATDTTGVRQEKVTVVSGTDGLKDYSVVVGSFGVKANAEGLKDWLDGQGYNATIAFNAEKAMYRVIVSSFADKAAAIDARNAFKAKYPSRTDFQGAWLLYRIY
;
A
#
# COMPACT_ATOMS: atom_id res chain seq x y z
N ARG A 1 -40.23 29.33 -50.27
CA ARG A 1 -39.24 29.93 -51.20
C ARG A 1 -37.85 29.73 -50.65
N ARG A 2 -37.22 28.90 -51.40
CA ARG A 2 -35.88 28.99 -51.96
C ARG A 2 -34.77 28.83 -50.93
N SER A 3 -34.14 27.72 -51.06
CA SER A 3 -32.89 27.51 -51.91
C SER A 3 -31.68 28.02 -51.14
N SER A 4 -30.67 27.37 -51.01
CA SER A 4 -29.81 26.56 -51.84
C SER A 4 -28.70 26.04 -50.99
N ASP A 5 -28.34 24.82 -51.18
CA ASP A 5 -27.06 24.39 -51.68
C ASP A 5 -25.81 25.10 -51.15
N LEU A 6 -24.93 24.36 -50.57
CA LEU A 6 -23.66 24.04 -51.17
C LEU A 6 -22.70 23.34 -50.22
N MET A 7 -22.17 22.26 -50.69
CA MET A 7 -20.81 21.73 -50.52
C MET A 7 -20.36 21.44 -49.11
N GLY A 8 -20.21 20.25 -48.66
CA GLY A 8 -19.25 19.34 -49.32
C GLY A 8 -17.82 19.72 -48.99
N VAL A 9 -17.40 19.50 -47.71
CA VAL A 9 -15.98 19.34 -47.44
C VAL A 9 -15.80 18.07 -46.62
N CYS A 10 -15.41 17.02 -47.31
CA CYS A 10 -14.84 15.83 -46.72
C CYS A 10 -13.55 16.23 -46.00
N MET A 11 -13.59 16.37 -44.69
CA MET A 11 -12.39 16.36 -43.85
C MET A 11 -12.13 14.91 -43.47
N VAL A 12 -11.32 14.28 -44.27
CA VAL A 12 -10.65 13.04 -43.95
C VAL A 12 -9.65 13.38 -42.85
N LEU A 13 -10.05 13.25 -41.60
CA LEU A 13 -9.12 13.24 -40.49
C LEU A 13 -8.42 11.88 -40.49
N ALA A 14 -7.20 11.89 -40.98
CA ALA A 14 -6.25 10.82 -40.83
C ALA A 14 -6.13 10.48 -39.36
N PHE A 15 -6.58 9.30 -38.97
CA PHE A 15 -6.23 8.69 -37.69
C PHE A 15 -4.74 8.44 -37.67
N ALA A 16 -3.98 9.38 -37.12
CA ALA A 16 -2.62 9.15 -36.70
C ALA A 16 -2.68 8.11 -35.60
N SER A 17 -2.42 6.88 -35.97
CA SER A 17 -2.20 5.75 -35.09
C SER A 17 -1.12 6.14 -34.06
N CYS A 18 -1.50 6.42 -32.84
CA CYS A 18 -0.57 6.44 -31.72
C CYS A 18 -0.08 5.01 -31.51
N LYS A 19 1.03 4.70 -32.13
CA LYS A 19 1.78 3.48 -31.93
C LYS A 19 2.30 3.54 -30.48
N SER A 20 1.64 2.78 -29.63
CA SER A 20 1.91 2.57 -28.22
C SER A 20 3.41 2.47 -27.91
N SER A 21 3.86 3.20 -26.91
CA SER A 21 5.22 3.21 -26.38
C SER A 21 5.60 1.95 -25.59
N GLU A 22 4.97 0.83 -25.88
CA GLU A 22 5.22 -0.48 -25.25
C GLU A 22 6.62 -1.05 -25.61
N SER A 23 7.20 -0.60 -26.71
CA SER A 23 8.50 -1.06 -27.17
C SER A 23 9.70 -0.47 -26.39
N ALA A 24 9.57 0.71 -25.81
CA ALA A 24 10.66 1.37 -25.09
C ALA A 24 10.86 0.76 -23.69
N TYR A 25 9.79 0.38 -23.01
CA TYR A 25 9.84 -0.23 -21.70
C TYR A 25 10.42 -1.66 -21.75
N LYS A 26 10.05 -2.43 -22.77
CA LYS A 26 10.54 -3.80 -22.95
C LYS A 26 12.04 -3.84 -23.26
N LYS A 27 12.55 -2.89 -24.07
CA LYS A 27 13.99 -2.75 -24.33
C LYS A 27 14.80 -2.33 -23.10
N ALA A 28 14.25 -1.49 -22.24
CA ALA A 28 14.89 -1.10 -20.99
C ALA A 28 14.98 -2.26 -20.00
N TYR A 29 13.95 -3.09 -19.95
CA TYR A 29 13.88 -4.25 -19.04
C TYR A 29 14.84 -5.38 -19.49
N GLU A 30 14.92 -5.65 -20.81
CA GLU A 30 15.85 -6.65 -21.34
C GLU A 30 17.32 -6.23 -21.18
N LYS A 31 17.61 -4.93 -21.28
CA LYS A 31 18.97 -4.40 -21.09
C LYS A 31 19.41 -4.47 -19.62
N ALA A 32 18.50 -4.26 -18.66
CA ALA A 32 18.77 -4.43 -17.25
C ALA A 32 19.03 -5.90 -16.88
N LYS A 33 18.28 -6.82 -17.48
CA LYS A 33 18.43 -8.27 -17.24
C LYS A 33 19.72 -8.86 -17.82
N GLN A 34 20.25 -8.27 -18.89
CA GLN A 34 21.55 -8.69 -19.46
C GLN A 34 22.74 -8.17 -18.67
N GLN A 35 22.61 -7.08 -17.92
CA GLN A 35 23.68 -6.59 -17.04
C GLN A 35 23.82 -7.40 -15.75
N GLU A 36 22.74 -8.04 -15.30
CA GLU A 36 22.75 -8.87 -14.07
C GLU A 36 23.37 -10.27 -14.28
N LEU A 37 23.58 -10.68 -15.53
CA LEU A 37 24.16 -11.97 -15.90
C LEU A 37 25.66 -11.91 -16.26
N ALA A 38 26.30 -10.77 -16.08
CA ALA A 38 27.69 -10.56 -16.52
C ALA A 38 28.68 -10.18 -15.39
N GLU A 39 28.39 -10.50 -14.13
CA GLU A 39 29.42 -10.42 -13.08
C GLU A 39 29.85 -11.82 -12.64
N PRO A 40 31.16 -12.15 -12.80
CA PRO A 40 31.69 -13.44 -12.37
C PRO A 40 31.90 -13.45 -10.86
N GLN A 41 31.46 -14.54 -10.25
CA GLN A 41 31.78 -14.94 -8.89
C GLN A 41 33.31 -14.92 -8.70
N VAL A 42 33.76 -14.22 -7.68
CA VAL A 42 35.10 -14.42 -7.10
C VAL A 42 34.89 -14.87 -5.66
N GLU A 43 35.06 -16.13 -5.46
CA GLU A 43 35.32 -16.74 -4.14
C GLU A 43 36.71 -16.31 -3.63
N ALA A 44 36.77 -15.83 -2.40
CA ALA A 44 37.96 -15.95 -1.58
C ALA A 44 37.57 -15.95 -0.09
N PRO A 45 38.16 -16.81 0.72
CA PRO A 45 37.80 -17.04 2.11
C PRO A 45 38.48 -16.03 3.03
N VAL A 46 37.71 -15.47 3.98
CA VAL A 46 38.26 -14.59 5.02
C VAL A 46 37.87 -15.09 6.41
N GLU A 47 38.82 -15.52 7.05
CA GLU A 47 39.27 -15.62 8.44
C GLU A 47 38.37 -14.94 9.50
N VAL A 48 38.06 -15.72 10.52
CA VAL A 48 37.24 -15.39 11.69
C VAL A 48 38.09 -14.61 12.70
N THR A 49 37.68 -13.38 13.01
CA THR A 49 38.07 -12.74 14.27
C THR A 49 36.81 -12.30 15.03
N PRO A 50 36.72 -12.57 16.36
CA PRO A 50 35.53 -12.21 17.13
C PRO A 50 35.62 -10.76 17.58
N VAL A 51 34.69 -9.93 17.11
CA VAL A 51 34.45 -8.60 17.64
C VAL A 51 33.21 -8.60 18.54
N VAL A 52 33.47 -8.15 19.75
CA VAL A 52 32.59 -7.97 20.90
C VAL A 52 31.23 -7.36 20.52
N ALA A 53 30.19 -8.02 21.00
CA ALA A 53 28.78 -7.63 20.83
C ALA A 53 28.46 -6.27 21.46
N ALA A 54 28.04 -5.32 20.64
CA ALA A 54 27.11 -4.28 21.06
C ALA A 54 25.68 -4.82 20.93
N PRO A 55 24.74 -4.47 21.83
CA PRO A 55 23.40 -5.02 21.78
C PRO A 55 22.66 -4.47 20.56
N VAL A 56 22.63 -5.28 19.52
CA VAL A 56 21.73 -5.10 18.39
C VAL A 56 20.35 -5.35 18.95
N THR A 57 19.53 -4.30 19.05
CA THR A 57 18.10 -4.44 19.25
C THR A 57 17.55 -5.20 18.07
N THR A 58 17.47 -6.50 18.20
CA THR A 58 16.78 -7.41 17.30
C THR A 58 15.36 -6.88 17.09
N PRO A 59 14.90 -6.70 15.86
CA PRO A 59 13.48 -6.51 15.62
C PRO A 59 12.78 -7.77 16.12
N LYS A 60 12.05 -7.62 17.21
CA LYS A 60 11.29 -8.68 17.86
C LYS A 60 10.46 -9.41 16.84
N ALA A 61 10.72 -10.70 16.75
CA ALA A 61 10.10 -11.66 15.86
C ALA A 61 8.61 -11.32 15.59
N THR A 62 8.28 -11.35 14.32
CA THR A 62 6.94 -11.26 13.77
C THR A 62 6.04 -12.27 14.47
N ASP A 63 5.25 -11.77 15.42
CA ASP A 63 4.22 -12.56 16.07
C ASP A 63 3.31 -13.13 14.97
N THR A 64 3.14 -14.43 14.93
CA THR A 64 2.35 -15.21 13.94
C THR A 64 0.87 -14.77 13.85
N THR A 65 0.46 -13.82 14.67
CA THR A 65 -0.87 -13.20 14.71
C THR A 65 -1.03 -11.96 13.85
N GLY A 66 -0.03 -11.57 13.06
CA GLY A 66 -0.13 -10.42 12.15
C GLY A 66 -0.27 -9.07 12.87
N VAL A 67 0.26 -8.94 14.09
CA VAL A 67 0.35 -7.67 14.83
C VAL A 67 1.67 -7.00 14.52
N ARG A 68 1.63 -5.72 14.10
CA ARG A 68 2.80 -4.89 13.84
C ARG A 68 2.83 -3.73 14.81
N GLN A 69 3.99 -3.46 15.38
CA GLN A 69 4.20 -2.30 16.24
C GLN A 69 4.61 -1.12 15.37
N GLU A 70 3.87 -0.02 15.46
CA GLU A 70 4.18 1.19 14.70
C GLU A 70 3.88 2.43 15.53
N LYS A 71 4.75 3.44 15.40
CA LYS A 71 4.48 4.79 15.88
C LYS A 71 3.65 5.52 14.84
N VAL A 72 2.44 5.91 15.22
CA VAL A 72 1.51 6.56 14.29
C VAL A 72 0.84 7.77 14.94
N THR A 73 0.59 8.79 14.12
CA THR A 73 -0.14 10.01 14.49
C THR A 73 -1.44 10.07 13.71
N VAL A 74 -2.55 10.33 14.39
CA VAL A 74 -3.85 10.52 13.71
C VAL A 74 -3.82 11.80 12.89
N VAL A 75 -4.21 11.71 11.62
CA VAL A 75 -4.25 12.85 10.68
C VAL A 75 -5.65 13.12 10.13
N SER A 76 -6.58 12.19 10.28
CA SER A 76 -7.99 12.36 9.90
C SER A 76 -8.87 11.34 10.63
N GLY A 77 -10.06 11.74 11.04
CA GLY A 77 -11.01 10.91 11.79
C GLY A 77 -10.97 11.17 13.29
N THR A 78 -11.42 10.20 14.09
CA THR A 78 -11.52 10.33 15.55
C THR A 78 -10.18 10.10 16.23
N ASP A 79 -9.81 10.99 17.15
CA ASP A 79 -8.50 11.01 17.82
C ASP A 79 -8.40 10.00 18.99
N GLY A 80 -9.19 8.96 19.00
CA GLY A 80 -9.31 8.00 20.09
C GLY A 80 -8.70 6.62 19.79
N LEU A 81 -7.56 6.54 19.06
CA LEU A 81 -6.91 5.25 18.81
C LEU A 81 -6.43 4.63 20.12
N LYS A 82 -6.91 3.39 20.38
CA LYS A 82 -6.46 2.53 21.45
C LYS A 82 -5.23 1.74 21.04
N ASP A 83 -4.75 0.86 21.89
CA ASP A 83 -3.51 0.12 21.69
C ASP A 83 -3.51 -0.77 20.45
N TYR A 84 -4.63 -1.44 20.17
CA TYR A 84 -4.76 -2.33 19.02
C TYR A 84 -5.75 -1.78 18.00
N SER A 85 -5.33 -1.62 16.77
CA SER A 85 -6.14 -1.07 15.69
C SER A 85 -6.19 -2.02 14.49
N VAL A 86 -7.36 -2.15 13.86
CA VAL A 86 -7.54 -2.94 12.64
C VAL A 86 -7.24 -2.07 11.44
N VAL A 87 -6.13 -2.34 10.78
CA VAL A 87 -5.69 -1.65 9.55
C VAL A 87 -6.17 -2.42 8.34
N VAL A 88 -6.91 -1.74 7.47
CA VAL A 88 -7.50 -2.32 6.24
C VAL A 88 -6.90 -1.75 4.96
N GLY A 89 -6.11 -0.68 5.06
CA GLY A 89 -5.42 -0.08 3.93
C GLY A 89 -4.13 0.63 4.35
N SER A 90 -3.17 0.68 3.44
CA SER A 90 -1.88 1.35 3.64
C SER A 90 -1.47 2.04 2.34
N PHE A 91 -1.25 3.36 2.39
CA PHE A 91 -1.03 4.17 1.20
C PHE A 91 0.14 5.14 1.42
N GLY A 92 0.96 5.35 0.38
CA GLY A 92 1.97 6.41 0.37
C GLY A 92 1.38 7.79 0.07
N VAL A 93 0.17 7.84 -0.51
CA VAL A 93 -0.51 9.10 -0.88
C VAL A 93 -1.75 9.27 -0.02
N LYS A 94 -1.86 10.45 0.63
CA LYS A 94 -2.97 10.76 1.55
C LYS A 94 -4.33 10.69 0.87
N ALA A 95 -4.47 11.21 -0.34
CA ALA A 95 -5.74 11.20 -1.08
C ALA A 95 -6.29 9.79 -1.30
N ASN A 96 -5.43 8.78 -1.51
CA ASN A 96 -5.86 7.39 -1.64
C ASN A 96 -6.39 6.82 -0.31
N ALA A 97 -5.78 7.22 0.80
CA ALA A 97 -6.25 6.85 2.14
C ALA A 97 -7.60 7.53 2.45
N GLU A 98 -7.76 8.79 2.07
CA GLU A 98 -9.01 9.54 2.21
C GLU A 98 -10.14 8.90 1.39
N GLY A 99 -9.89 8.53 0.14
CA GLY A 99 -10.87 7.83 -0.70
C GLY A 99 -11.34 6.50 -0.09
N LEU A 100 -10.42 5.71 0.49
CA LEU A 100 -10.80 4.49 1.20
C LEU A 100 -11.58 4.79 2.48
N LYS A 101 -11.17 5.81 3.25
CA LYS A 101 -11.88 6.25 4.45
C LYS A 101 -13.33 6.65 4.12
N ASP A 102 -13.52 7.49 3.11
CA ASP A 102 -14.85 7.97 2.69
C ASP A 102 -15.76 6.80 2.30
N TRP A 103 -15.21 5.82 1.58
CA TRP A 103 -15.94 4.60 1.24
C TRP A 103 -16.35 3.82 2.49
N LEU A 104 -15.43 3.65 3.44
CA LEU A 104 -15.69 2.93 4.70
C LEU A 104 -16.71 3.66 5.57
N ASP A 105 -16.64 4.98 5.65
CA ASP A 105 -17.62 5.81 6.37
C ASP A 105 -19.02 5.66 5.76
N GLY A 106 -19.11 5.59 4.43
CA GLY A 106 -20.34 5.25 3.71
C GLY A 106 -20.88 3.84 4.00
N GLN A 107 -20.03 2.92 4.47
CA GLN A 107 -20.42 1.58 4.93
C GLN A 107 -20.77 1.53 6.43
N GLY A 108 -20.74 2.67 7.11
CA GLY A 108 -21.05 2.80 8.53
C GLY A 108 -19.88 2.57 9.48
N TYR A 109 -18.63 2.56 8.98
CA TYR A 109 -17.42 2.59 9.80
C TYR A 109 -17.04 4.06 10.05
N ASN A 110 -16.59 4.35 11.27
CA ASN A 110 -15.96 5.66 11.55
C ASN A 110 -14.44 5.50 11.36
N ALA A 111 -14.02 5.41 10.10
CA ALA A 111 -12.64 5.12 9.78
C ALA A 111 -11.71 6.28 10.17
N THR A 112 -10.52 5.94 10.60
CA THR A 112 -9.47 6.88 11.02
C THR A 112 -8.24 6.70 10.14
N ILE A 113 -7.60 7.80 9.73
CA ILE A 113 -6.31 7.76 9.05
C ILE A 113 -5.22 8.14 10.05
N ALA A 114 -4.24 7.25 10.19
CA ALA A 114 -3.04 7.48 10.98
C ALA A 114 -1.80 7.46 10.07
N PHE A 115 -0.87 8.39 10.31
CA PHE A 115 0.37 8.51 9.55
C PHE A 115 1.53 7.89 10.32
N ASN A 116 2.26 7.01 9.67
CA ASN A 116 3.53 6.48 10.15
C ASN A 116 4.66 7.27 9.46
N ALA A 117 5.38 8.08 10.22
CA ALA A 117 6.44 8.94 9.67
C ALA A 117 7.68 8.15 9.25
N GLU A 118 8.00 7.05 9.94
CA GLU A 118 9.18 6.22 9.64
C GLU A 118 9.07 5.53 8.27
N LYS A 119 7.83 5.12 7.92
CA LYS A 119 7.55 4.42 6.66
C LYS A 119 6.96 5.34 5.60
N ALA A 120 6.69 6.60 5.93
CA ALA A 120 5.97 7.57 5.09
C ALA A 120 4.64 7.00 4.54
N MET A 121 3.84 6.37 5.41
CA MET A 121 2.63 5.64 5.02
C MET A 121 1.42 6.07 5.83
N TYR A 122 0.30 6.23 5.15
CA TYR A 122 -1.02 6.45 5.73
C TYR A 122 -1.71 5.11 5.97
N ARG A 123 -2.14 4.85 7.22
CA ARG A 123 -2.86 3.65 7.64
C ARG A 123 -4.34 3.98 7.79
N VAL A 124 -5.19 3.25 7.07
CA VAL A 124 -6.65 3.38 7.22
C VAL A 124 -7.13 2.33 8.22
N ILE A 125 -7.72 2.81 9.30
CA ILE A 125 -8.12 2.04 10.49
C ILE A 125 -9.64 2.06 10.57
N VAL A 126 -10.27 0.89 10.69
CA VAL A 126 -11.74 0.76 10.81
C VAL A 126 -12.23 0.63 12.24
N SER A 127 -11.38 0.18 13.14
CA SER A 127 -11.72 0.03 14.56
C SER A 127 -10.47 -0.06 15.43
N SER A 128 -10.61 0.26 16.72
CA SER A 128 -9.51 0.28 17.67
C SER A 128 -9.97 -0.25 19.03
N PHE A 129 -9.14 -1.04 19.70
CA PHE A 129 -9.44 -1.78 20.92
C PHE A 129 -8.27 -1.69 21.92
N ALA A 130 -8.57 -1.73 23.21
CA ALA A 130 -7.56 -1.88 24.26
C ALA A 130 -7.07 -3.33 24.34
N ASP A 131 -7.92 -4.30 23.98
CA ASP A 131 -7.63 -5.72 24.03
C ASP A 131 -7.29 -6.30 22.67
N LYS A 132 -6.24 -7.15 22.63
CA LYS A 132 -5.75 -7.83 21.44
C LYS A 132 -6.76 -8.83 20.87
N ALA A 133 -7.46 -9.59 21.74
CA ALA A 133 -8.41 -10.61 21.29
C ALA A 133 -9.60 -9.97 20.58
N ALA A 134 -10.17 -8.89 21.15
CA ALA A 134 -11.24 -8.12 20.53
C ALA A 134 -10.82 -7.53 19.17
N ALA A 135 -9.57 -7.09 19.04
CA ALA A 135 -9.05 -6.60 17.77
C ALA A 135 -8.88 -7.72 16.72
N ILE A 136 -8.47 -8.93 17.13
CA ILE A 136 -8.40 -10.12 16.27
C ILE A 136 -9.79 -10.48 15.74
N ASP A 137 -10.78 -10.54 16.63
CA ASP A 137 -12.16 -10.88 16.26
C ASP A 137 -12.75 -9.85 15.29
N ALA A 138 -12.55 -8.56 15.57
CA ALA A 138 -12.98 -7.49 14.67
C ALA A 138 -12.32 -7.55 13.30
N ARG A 139 -11.00 -7.83 13.22
CA ARG A 139 -10.29 -8.03 11.96
C ARG A 139 -10.87 -9.22 11.17
N ASN A 140 -11.11 -10.33 11.84
CA ASN A 140 -11.63 -11.54 11.21
C ASN A 140 -13.08 -11.33 10.72
N ALA A 141 -13.91 -10.66 11.52
CA ALA A 141 -15.27 -10.28 11.13
C ALA A 141 -15.27 -9.33 9.93
N PHE A 142 -14.34 -8.36 9.88
CA PHE A 142 -14.19 -7.47 8.73
C PHE A 142 -13.82 -8.25 7.46
N LYS A 143 -12.85 -9.14 7.53
CA LYS A 143 -12.47 -10.00 6.39
C LYS A 143 -13.64 -10.88 5.91
N ALA A 144 -14.38 -11.47 6.84
CA ALA A 144 -15.54 -12.31 6.55
C ALA A 144 -16.69 -11.53 5.89
N LYS A 145 -16.85 -10.25 6.24
CA LYS A 145 -17.88 -9.37 5.64
C LYS A 145 -17.59 -9.05 4.18
N TYR A 146 -16.32 -9.03 3.77
CA TYR A 146 -15.89 -8.66 2.43
C TYR A 146 -15.03 -9.74 1.76
N PRO A 147 -15.53 -10.96 1.55
CA PRO A 147 -14.73 -12.09 1.07
C PRO A 147 -14.21 -11.89 -0.36
N SER A 148 -14.92 -11.14 -1.19
CA SER A 148 -14.56 -10.84 -2.59
C SER A 148 -13.54 -9.69 -2.72
N ARG A 149 -13.28 -8.93 -1.66
CA ARG A 149 -12.32 -7.84 -1.65
C ARG A 149 -10.94 -8.35 -1.23
N THR A 150 -10.11 -8.65 -2.20
CA THR A 150 -8.75 -9.19 -1.96
C THR A 150 -7.85 -8.22 -1.19
N ASP A 151 -8.01 -6.93 -1.41
CA ASP A 151 -7.33 -5.87 -0.66
C ASP A 151 -7.65 -5.94 0.85
N PHE A 152 -8.90 -6.23 1.22
CA PHE A 152 -9.32 -6.34 2.61
C PHE A 152 -8.92 -7.66 3.27
N GLN A 153 -8.65 -8.71 2.48
CA GLN A 153 -8.08 -9.95 3.02
C GLN A 153 -6.68 -9.75 3.60
N GLY A 154 -5.99 -8.70 3.17
CA GLY A 154 -4.72 -8.24 3.74
C GLY A 154 -4.82 -7.47 5.07
N ALA A 155 -6.02 -7.30 5.66
CA ALA A 155 -6.17 -6.56 6.93
C ALA A 155 -5.34 -7.18 8.06
N TRP A 156 -4.69 -6.32 8.84
CA TRP A 156 -3.76 -6.69 9.90
C TRP A 156 -3.95 -5.83 11.15
N LEU A 157 -3.28 -6.19 12.25
CA LEU A 157 -3.36 -5.46 13.51
C LEU A 157 -2.15 -4.57 13.71
N LEU A 158 -2.40 -3.32 14.04
CA LEU A 158 -1.41 -2.35 14.48
C LEU A 158 -1.46 -2.26 16.01
N TYR A 159 -0.31 -2.43 16.67
CA TYR A 159 -0.11 -2.05 18.06
C TYR A 159 0.57 -0.68 18.08
N ARG A 160 -0.08 0.28 18.73
CA ARG A 160 0.42 1.67 18.80
C ARG A 160 1.51 1.78 19.83
N ILE A 161 2.69 2.26 19.41
CA ILE A 161 3.75 2.71 20.32
C ILE A 161 3.80 4.23 20.33
N TYR A 162 4.10 4.82 21.49
CA TYR A 162 4.09 6.26 21.74
C TYR A 162 5.48 6.88 21.66
#